data_150937ce3b83ab1536a90d8615cb0821
#
_entry.id   150937ce3b83ab1536a90d8615cb0821
#
_cell.length_a   1.000
_cell.length_b   1.000
_cell.length_c   1.000
_cell.angle_alpha   90.00
_cell.angle_beta   90.00
_cell.angle_gamma   90.00
#
_symmetry.space_group_name_H-M   'P 1'
#
loop_
_entity.id
_entity.type
_entity.pdbx_description
1 polymer ?
#
loop_
_entity_poly.entity_id
_entity_poly.type
_entity_poly.pdbx_seq_one_letter_code
_entity_poly.pdbx_strand_id
1 'polypeptide(L)'
;LMPDAEAPKIDKWVSFLENLVKEPDENTYFVGHSIGVQTILRYLEKGDTQIGGVLAVAGFYTLTDNAFEDEEDKQTAQPWLDTPIDNEKVKKNASKITAIFSDNDPFVPLGNEDLFKQRLGAKTIIVENKGHIGGSDNIKEYPLILDELLKIINKL
;
A
#
# COMPACT_ATOMS: atom_id res chain seq x y z
N LEU A 1 0.62 5.26 -15.64
CA LEU A 1 0.04 6.19 -14.64
C LEU A 1 -1.37 5.71 -14.30
N MET A 2 -1.74 5.82 -13.03
CA MET A 2 -3.12 5.53 -12.60
C MET A 2 -4.09 6.57 -13.18
N PRO A 3 -5.31 6.18 -13.52
CA PRO A 3 -6.30 7.11 -14.10
C PRO A 3 -6.74 8.14 -13.05
N ASP A 4 -6.97 9.39 -13.48
CA ASP A 4 -7.50 10.48 -12.66
C ASP A 4 -6.76 10.59 -11.30
N ALA A 5 -5.42 10.69 -11.33
CA ALA A 5 -4.59 10.64 -10.13
C ALA A 5 -4.88 11.75 -9.11
N GLU A 6 -5.41 12.88 -9.57
CA GLU A 6 -5.82 14.03 -8.72
C GLU A 6 -7.14 13.76 -7.97
N ALA A 7 -7.96 12.82 -8.45
CA ALA A 7 -9.23 12.45 -7.82
C ALA A 7 -9.41 10.93 -7.83
N PRO A 8 -8.61 10.19 -7.07
CA PRO A 8 -8.57 8.73 -7.10
C PRO A 8 -9.87 8.11 -6.58
N LYS A 9 -10.45 7.19 -7.37
CA LYS A 9 -11.65 6.43 -7.01
C LYS A 9 -11.34 4.95 -6.93
N ILE A 10 -11.83 4.29 -5.87
CA ILE A 10 -11.57 2.87 -5.60
C ILE A 10 -11.87 1.99 -6.81
N ASP A 11 -13.09 2.09 -7.34
CA ASP A 11 -13.56 1.28 -8.47
C ASP A 11 -12.72 1.49 -9.73
N LYS A 12 -12.37 2.74 -10.05
CA LYS A 12 -11.54 3.07 -11.22
C LYS A 12 -10.12 2.52 -11.09
N TRP A 13 -9.50 2.71 -9.93
CA TRP A 13 -8.12 2.29 -9.72
C TRP A 13 -7.98 0.78 -9.62
N VAL A 14 -8.89 0.14 -8.89
CA VAL A 14 -8.89 -1.33 -8.77
C VAL A 14 -9.20 -1.98 -10.12
N SER A 15 -10.21 -1.51 -10.86
CA SER A 15 -10.50 -2.05 -12.20
C SER A 15 -9.38 -1.79 -13.21
N PHE A 16 -8.67 -0.65 -13.09
CA PHE A 16 -7.49 -0.41 -13.91
C PHE A 16 -6.38 -1.43 -13.63
N LEU A 17 -6.13 -1.72 -12.33
CA LEU A 17 -5.14 -2.71 -11.94
C LEU A 17 -5.55 -4.13 -12.39
N GLU A 18 -6.83 -4.50 -12.27
CA GLU A 18 -7.39 -5.75 -12.79
C GLU A 18 -7.16 -5.92 -14.30
N ASN A 19 -7.38 -4.85 -15.06
CA ASN A 19 -7.15 -4.86 -16.52
C ASN A 19 -5.66 -4.92 -16.90
N LEU A 20 -4.79 -4.37 -16.06
CA LEU A 20 -3.35 -4.36 -16.29
C LEU A 20 -2.72 -5.72 -15.94
N VAL A 21 -3.16 -6.32 -14.83
CA VAL A 21 -2.66 -7.61 -14.32
C VAL A 21 -3.74 -8.66 -14.53
N LYS A 22 -3.84 -9.15 -15.75
CA LYS A 22 -4.92 -10.06 -16.16
C LYS A 22 -4.83 -11.45 -15.54
N GLU A 23 -3.64 -11.97 -15.39
CA GLU A 23 -3.37 -13.35 -14.95
C GLU A 23 -2.25 -13.34 -13.89
N PRO A 24 -2.56 -12.91 -12.64
CA PRO A 24 -1.59 -12.96 -11.56
C PRO A 24 -1.28 -14.42 -11.18
N ASP A 25 -0.05 -14.67 -10.74
CA ASP A 25 0.44 -15.96 -10.27
C ASP A 25 1.40 -15.80 -9.08
N GLU A 26 2.00 -16.89 -8.63
CA GLU A 26 2.97 -16.90 -7.55
C GLU A 26 4.29 -16.15 -7.87
N ASN A 27 4.51 -15.73 -9.10
CA ASN A 27 5.64 -14.90 -9.53
C ASN A 27 5.24 -13.43 -9.71
N THR A 28 4.00 -13.10 -9.42
CA THR A 28 3.51 -11.71 -9.44
C THR A 28 3.81 -11.05 -8.11
N TYR A 29 4.48 -9.90 -8.13
CA TYR A 29 4.81 -9.11 -6.95
C TYR A 29 4.33 -7.68 -7.13
N PHE A 30 3.78 -7.10 -6.06
CA PHE A 30 3.36 -5.70 -6.07
C PHE A 30 4.23 -4.86 -5.15
N VAL A 31 4.55 -3.65 -5.63
CA VAL A 31 5.10 -2.58 -4.81
C VAL A 31 4.13 -1.41 -4.86
N GLY A 32 3.65 -0.98 -3.72
CA GLY A 32 2.75 0.15 -3.60
C GLY A 32 3.28 1.21 -2.66
N HIS A 33 2.95 2.47 -2.94
CA HIS A 33 3.22 3.61 -2.07
C HIS A 33 1.91 4.31 -1.73
N SER A 34 1.71 4.63 -0.45
CA SER A 34 0.56 5.39 0.04
C SER A 34 -0.78 4.79 -0.45
N ILE A 35 -1.62 5.55 -1.14
CA ILE A 35 -2.90 5.09 -1.70
C ILE A 35 -2.75 3.94 -2.72
N GLY A 36 -1.59 3.79 -3.34
CA GLY A 36 -1.28 2.63 -4.18
C GLY A 36 -1.30 1.32 -3.40
N VAL A 37 -0.94 1.33 -2.11
CA VAL A 37 -1.08 0.16 -1.22
C VAL A 37 -2.55 -0.19 -1.02
N GLN A 38 -3.41 0.79 -0.75
CA GLN A 38 -4.86 0.59 -0.64
C GLN A 38 -5.43 -0.07 -1.91
N THR A 39 -4.98 0.38 -3.08
CA THR A 39 -5.40 -0.19 -4.37
C THR A 39 -4.99 -1.66 -4.49
N ILE A 40 -3.76 -2.00 -4.12
CA ILE A 40 -3.26 -3.38 -4.13
C ILE A 40 -4.06 -4.27 -3.17
N LEU A 41 -4.30 -3.81 -1.93
CA LEU A 41 -5.07 -4.58 -0.96
C LEU A 41 -6.49 -4.86 -1.47
N ARG A 42 -7.15 -3.86 -2.08
CA ARG A 42 -8.49 -3.99 -2.66
C ARG A 42 -8.52 -4.85 -3.92
N TYR A 43 -7.47 -4.83 -4.71
CA TYR A 43 -7.30 -5.77 -5.81
C TYR A 43 -7.21 -7.22 -5.30
N LEU A 44 -6.41 -7.45 -4.26
CA LEU A 44 -6.22 -8.78 -3.68
C LEU A 44 -7.47 -9.33 -2.99
N GLU A 45 -8.28 -8.48 -2.33
CA GLU A 45 -9.53 -8.94 -1.72
C GLU A 45 -10.57 -9.41 -2.75
N LYS A 46 -10.51 -8.91 -3.99
CA LYS A 46 -11.41 -9.33 -5.07
C LYS A 46 -10.99 -10.64 -5.73
N GLY A 47 -9.69 -10.84 -5.91
CA GLY A 47 -9.13 -12.02 -6.58
C GLY A 47 -9.23 -13.30 -5.76
N ASP A 48 -8.92 -14.43 -6.39
CA ASP A 48 -8.83 -15.75 -5.75
C ASP A 48 -7.46 -16.41 -6.00
N THR A 49 -6.54 -15.70 -6.65
CA THR A 49 -5.21 -16.20 -6.99
C THR A 49 -4.18 -15.74 -5.96
N GLN A 50 -3.37 -16.68 -5.49
CA GLN A 50 -2.25 -16.36 -4.62
C GLN A 50 -1.09 -15.79 -5.44
N ILE A 51 -0.58 -14.62 -5.01
CA ILE A 51 0.59 -13.96 -5.58
C ILE A 51 1.86 -14.19 -4.74
N GLY A 52 3.02 -13.88 -5.31
CA GLY A 52 4.32 -14.00 -4.67
C GLY A 52 4.51 -13.10 -3.46
N GLY A 53 4.00 -11.88 -3.50
CA GLY A 53 4.04 -10.99 -2.34
C GLY A 53 3.78 -9.52 -2.62
N VAL A 54 3.74 -8.76 -1.53
CA VAL A 54 3.50 -7.30 -1.54
C VAL A 54 4.56 -6.58 -0.72
N LEU A 55 5.12 -5.53 -1.27
CA LEU A 55 5.90 -4.53 -0.55
C LEU A 55 5.08 -3.24 -0.47
N ALA A 56 4.64 -2.91 0.73
CA ALA A 56 3.84 -1.73 1.04
C ALA A 56 4.75 -0.64 1.61
N VAL A 57 4.76 0.54 1.00
CA VAL A 57 5.54 1.70 1.47
C VAL A 57 4.56 2.79 1.88
N ALA A 58 4.67 3.27 3.11
CA ALA A 58 3.76 4.27 3.69
C ALA A 58 2.28 3.94 3.43
N GLY A 59 1.91 2.65 3.54
CA GLY A 59 0.53 2.20 3.40
C GLY A 59 -0.31 2.60 4.62
N PHE A 60 -1.62 2.73 4.45
CA PHE A 60 -2.46 3.24 5.53
C PHE A 60 -3.80 2.51 5.65
N TYR A 61 -4.34 2.50 6.85
CA TYR A 61 -5.74 2.30 7.22
C TYR A 61 -6.32 3.56 7.85
N THR A 62 -5.43 4.43 8.36
CA THR A 62 -5.78 5.72 8.95
C THR A 62 -4.82 6.80 8.48
N LEU A 63 -5.29 8.03 8.36
CA LEU A 63 -4.52 9.20 7.99
C LEU A 63 -4.63 10.27 9.08
N THR A 64 -3.64 11.17 9.15
CA THR A 64 -3.72 12.40 9.94
C THR A 64 -4.47 13.48 9.18
N ASP A 65 -4.90 14.54 9.86
CA ASP A 65 -5.52 15.70 9.19
C ASP A 65 -4.56 16.42 8.22
N ASN A 66 -3.24 16.27 8.41
CA ASN A 66 -2.24 16.85 7.51
C ASN A 66 -2.21 16.18 6.12
N ALA A 67 -2.90 15.05 5.95
CA ALA A 67 -2.99 14.36 4.66
C ALA A 67 -3.91 15.09 3.67
N PHE A 68 -4.63 16.11 4.10
CA PHE A 68 -5.63 16.82 3.31
C PHE A 68 -5.26 18.29 3.23
N GLU A 69 -5.19 18.85 2.02
CA GLU A 69 -4.96 20.28 1.81
C GLU A 69 -6.25 21.07 2.04
N ASP A 70 -7.39 20.48 1.71
CA ASP A 70 -8.71 21.06 1.86
C ASP A 70 -9.82 20.03 2.09
N GLU A 71 -11.09 20.48 2.09
CA GLU A 71 -12.26 19.63 2.28
C GLU A 71 -12.55 18.74 1.06
N GLU A 72 -12.14 19.13 -0.15
CA GLU A 72 -12.31 18.34 -1.37
C GLU A 72 -11.38 17.11 -1.34
N ASP A 73 -10.14 17.30 -0.91
CA ASP A 73 -9.17 16.23 -0.70
C ASP A 73 -9.69 15.24 0.33
N LYS A 74 -10.24 15.74 1.43
CA LYS A 74 -10.83 14.91 2.49
C LYS A 74 -12.00 14.08 1.97
N GLN A 75 -12.90 14.68 1.21
CA GLN A 75 -14.02 13.97 0.58
C GLN A 75 -13.55 12.92 -0.43
N THR A 76 -12.47 13.18 -1.15
CA THR A 76 -11.85 12.24 -2.09
C THR A 76 -11.22 11.04 -1.36
N ALA A 77 -10.58 11.28 -0.22
CA ALA A 77 -9.93 10.23 0.57
C ALA A 77 -10.91 9.41 1.43
N GLN A 78 -12.04 10.01 1.86
CA GLN A 78 -12.99 9.40 2.78
C GLN A 78 -13.44 7.99 2.36
N PRO A 79 -13.83 7.72 1.10
CA PRO A 79 -14.18 6.36 0.67
C PRO A 79 -13.08 5.32 0.89
N TRP A 80 -11.81 5.72 0.76
CA TRP A 80 -10.67 4.84 0.96
C TRP A 80 -10.45 4.47 2.44
N LEU A 81 -10.89 5.34 3.36
CA LEU A 81 -10.83 5.12 4.80
C LEU A 81 -12.04 4.33 5.32
N ASP A 82 -13.24 4.63 4.81
CA ASP A 82 -14.50 4.10 5.31
C ASP A 82 -14.86 2.73 4.73
N THR A 83 -14.47 2.45 3.47
CA THR A 83 -14.78 1.16 2.85
C THR A 83 -13.88 0.07 3.46
N PRO A 84 -14.43 -0.92 4.15
CA PRO A 84 -13.64 -1.97 4.77
C PRO A 84 -12.89 -2.82 3.74
N ILE A 85 -11.78 -3.42 4.15
CA ILE A 85 -11.00 -4.38 3.35
C ILE A 85 -11.14 -5.76 3.99
N ASP A 86 -11.41 -6.78 3.19
CA ASP A 86 -11.35 -8.18 3.63
C ASP A 86 -9.87 -8.61 3.80
N ASN A 87 -9.34 -8.31 4.98
CA ASN A 87 -7.93 -8.59 5.30
C ASN A 87 -7.59 -10.08 5.31
N GLU A 88 -8.56 -10.96 5.64
CA GLU A 88 -8.34 -12.40 5.61
C GLU A 88 -8.17 -12.90 4.17
N LYS A 89 -8.95 -12.36 3.24
CA LYS A 89 -8.81 -12.68 1.83
C LYS A 89 -7.51 -12.12 1.26
N VAL A 90 -7.10 -10.92 1.66
CA VAL A 90 -5.79 -10.35 1.29
C VAL A 90 -4.66 -11.26 1.76
N LYS A 91 -4.66 -11.69 3.03
CA LYS A 91 -3.64 -12.62 3.57
C LYS A 91 -3.61 -13.96 2.82
N LYS A 92 -4.77 -14.49 2.46
CA LYS A 92 -4.86 -15.72 1.68
C LYS A 92 -4.21 -15.57 0.30
N ASN A 93 -4.38 -14.40 -0.33
CA ASN A 93 -3.94 -14.13 -1.70
C ASN A 93 -2.52 -13.54 -1.78
N ALA A 94 -1.93 -13.11 -0.67
CA ALA A 94 -0.54 -12.63 -0.62
C ALA A 94 0.20 -13.30 0.55
N SER A 95 0.98 -14.33 0.25
CA SER A 95 1.69 -15.12 1.27
C SER A 95 2.78 -14.34 2.01
N LYS A 96 3.31 -13.30 1.40
CA LYS A 96 4.35 -12.44 1.96
C LYS A 96 3.96 -10.98 1.83
N ILE A 97 3.84 -10.29 2.96
CA ILE A 97 3.60 -8.85 2.99
C ILE A 97 4.68 -8.22 3.86
N THR A 98 5.45 -7.31 3.29
CA THR A 98 6.38 -6.44 4.02
C THR A 98 5.87 -5.02 3.91
N ALA A 99 5.83 -4.29 5.03
CA ALA A 99 5.40 -2.91 5.08
C ALA A 99 6.49 -2.01 5.69
N ILE A 100 6.78 -0.89 5.03
CA ILE A 100 7.80 0.08 5.44
C ILE A 100 7.09 1.38 5.85
N PHE A 101 7.39 1.86 7.05
CA PHE A 101 6.85 3.10 7.61
C PHE A 101 7.98 4.03 8.04
N SER A 102 7.74 5.33 8.05
CA SER A 102 8.65 6.31 8.61
C SER A 102 8.14 6.80 9.97
N ASP A 103 9.04 7.03 10.92
CA ASP A 103 8.71 7.50 12.26
C ASP A 103 8.22 8.96 12.30
N ASN A 104 8.47 9.71 11.23
CA ASN A 104 8.10 11.11 11.09
C ASN A 104 7.20 11.39 9.87
N ASP A 105 6.47 10.39 9.38
CA ASP A 105 5.51 10.59 8.28
C ASP A 105 4.40 11.55 8.74
N PRO A 106 4.22 12.71 8.07
CA PRO A 106 3.21 13.69 8.47
C PRO A 106 1.78 13.25 8.15
N PHE A 107 1.59 12.30 7.24
CA PHE A 107 0.29 11.89 6.70
C PHE A 107 -0.18 10.54 7.25
N VAL A 108 0.73 9.58 7.33
CA VAL A 108 0.44 8.21 7.76
C VAL A 108 0.97 8.01 9.18
N PRO A 109 0.10 8.06 10.21
CA PRO A 109 0.53 7.90 11.60
C PRO A 109 1.13 6.52 11.83
N LEU A 110 2.17 6.44 12.66
CA LEU A 110 2.94 5.21 12.92
C LEU A 110 2.08 4.05 13.45
N GLY A 111 0.92 4.35 14.04
CA GLY A 111 -0.06 3.31 14.43
C GLY A 111 -0.53 2.40 13.29
N ASN A 112 -0.35 2.81 12.02
CA ASN A 112 -0.60 1.92 10.88
C ASN A 112 0.33 0.71 10.86
N GLU A 113 1.53 0.80 11.41
CA GLU A 113 2.46 -0.30 11.55
C GLU A 113 1.84 -1.47 12.32
N ASP A 114 1.22 -1.20 13.45
CA ASP A 114 0.50 -2.18 14.24
C ASP A 114 -0.73 -2.74 13.50
N LEU A 115 -1.46 -1.90 12.77
CA LEU A 115 -2.60 -2.33 11.97
C LEU A 115 -2.19 -3.30 10.85
N PHE A 116 -1.07 -3.04 10.17
CA PHE A 116 -0.55 -3.94 9.14
C PHE A 116 -0.09 -5.29 9.73
N LYS A 117 0.55 -5.29 10.90
CA LYS A 117 0.90 -6.52 11.64
C LYS A 117 -0.34 -7.32 12.00
N GLN A 118 -1.29 -6.68 12.66
CA GLN A 118 -2.47 -7.36 13.21
C GLN A 118 -3.42 -7.85 12.11
N ARG A 119 -3.69 -7.01 11.10
CA ARG A 119 -4.69 -7.30 10.07
C ARG A 119 -4.14 -8.17 8.94
N LEU A 120 -2.89 -7.98 8.57
CA LEU A 120 -2.28 -8.64 7.41
C LEU A 120 -1.18 -9.63 7.75
N GLY A 121 -0.75 -9.71 9.02
CA GLY A 121 0.42 -10.50 9.40
C GLY A 121 1.71 -10.00 8.74
N ALA A 122 1.77 -8.72 8.39
CA ALA A 122 2.89 -8.15 7.66
C ALA A 122 4.17 -8.12 8.50
N LYS A 123 5.31 -8.41 7.86
CA LYS A 123 6.61 -7.97 8.38
C LYS A 123 6.68 -6.45 8.27
N THR A 124 7.02 -5.76 9.34
CA THR A 124 7.10 -4.29 9.32
C THR A 124 8.52 -3.80 9.56
N ILE A 125 8.85 -2.68 8.94
CA ILE A 125 10.13 -1.98 9.08
C ILE A 125 9.82 -0.51 9.30
N ILE A 126 10.39 0.05 10.37
CA ILE A 126 10.32 1.49 10.65
C ILE A 126 11.65 2.09 10.24
N VAL A 127 11.60 3.14 9.42
CA VAL A 127 12.78 3.93 9.04
C VAL A 127 12.73 5.31 9.67
N GLU A 128 13.89 5.85 9.99
CA GLU A 128 14.00 7.13 10.70
C GLU A 128 14.06 8.31 9.72
N ASN A 129 13.28 9.36 10.02
CA ASN A 129 13.35 10.67 9.37
C ASN A 129 13.23 10.61 7.83
N LYS A 130 12.26 9.84 7.29
CA LYS A 130 12.04 9.72 5.84
C LYS A 130 10.74 10.38 5.35
N GLY A 131 10.04 11.13 6.22
CA GLY A 131 8.77 11.73 5.84
C GLY A 131 7.79 10.70 5.30
N HIS A 132 7.08 11.03 4.24
CA HIS A 132 6.15 10.10 3.55
C HIS A 132 6.84 9.14 2.55
N ILE A 133 8.17 9.06 2.61
CA ILE A 133 9.01 8.19 1.76
C ILE A 133 8.74 8.43 0.28
N GLY A 134 8.61 9.67 -0.15
CA GLY A 134 8.23 10.05 -1.51
C GLY A 134 9.07 11.17 -2.12
N GLY A 135 8.70 11.56 -3.33
CA GLY A 135 9.38 12.63 -4.07
C GLY A 135 9.29 13.99 -3.38
N SER A 136 8.22 14.27 -2.64
CA SER A 136 8.06 15.46 -1.80
C SER A 136 9.11 15.55 -0.69
N ASP A 137 9.63 14.41 -0.23
CA ASP A 137 10.72 14.32 0.76
C ASP A 137 12.11 14.26 0.12
N ASN A 138 12.22 14.58 -1.17
CA ASN A 138 13.42 14.44 -1.99
C ASN A 138 13.97 12.99 -2.08
N ILE A 139 13.15 12.00 -1.81
CA ILE A 139 13.52 10.59 -1.95
C ILE A 139 13.18 10.14 -3.37
N LYS A 140 14.18 10.14 -4.24
CA LYS A 140 14.09 9.66 -5.63
C LYS A 140 14.53 8.22 -5.79
N GLU A 141 15.41 7.78 -4.90
CA GLU A 141 15.96 6.42 -4.85
C GLU A 141 16.03 5.99 -3.39
N TYR A 142 15.57 4.77 -3.11
CA TYR A 142 15.64 4.22 -1.78
C TYR A 142 16.03 2.73 -1.83
N PRO A 143 17.33 2.39 -1.74
CA PRO A 143 17.84 1.03 -1.89
C PRO A 143 17.16 0.00 -0.98
N LEU A 144 16.75 0.40 0.24
CA LEU A 144 16.04 -0.48 1.16
C LEU A 144 14.77 -1.10 0.53
N ILE A 145 14.04 -0.33 -0.29
CA ILE A 145 12.82 -0.83 -0.97
C ILE A 145 13.18 -1.96 -1.92
N LEU A 146 14.25 -1.79 -2.70
CA LEU A 146 14.73 -2.83 -3.61
C LEU A 146 15.23 -4.05 -2.84
N ASP A 147 16.01 -3.86 -1.78
CA ASP A 147 16.54 -4.95 -0.95
C ASP A 147 15.43 -5.78 -0.33
N GLU A 148 14.39 -5.14 0.22
CA GLU A 148 13.25 -5.85 0.80
C GLU A 148 12.39 -6.55 -0.26
N LEU A 149 12.23 -5.95 -1.44
CA LEU A 149 11.56 -6.60 -2.56
C LEU A 149 12.33 -7.87 -2.99
N LEU A 150 13.64 -7.79 -3.13
CA LEU A 150 14.47 -8.95 -3.48
C LEU A 150 14.38 -10.07 -2.43
N LYS A 151 14.27 -9.74 -1.13
CA LYS A 151 14.03 -10.73 -0.07
C LYS A 151 12.67 -11.42 -0.20
N ILE A 152 11.63 -10.68 -0.61
CA ILE A 152 10.31 -11.26 -0.87
C ILE A 152 10.40 -12.24 -2.05
N ILE A 153 11.05 -11.83 -3.15
CA ILE A 153 11.17 -12.61 -4.40
C ILE A 153 12.01 -13.87 -4.19
N ASN A 154 13.18 -13.74 -3.57
CA ASN A 154 14.17 -14.83 -3.50
C ASN A 154 13.83 -15.92 -2.47
N LYS A 155 12.71 -15.81 -1.76
CA LYS A 155 12.29 -16.79 -0.74
C LYS A 155 13.39 -17.12 0.29
N LEU A 156 14.28 -16.14 0.54
CA LEU A 156 15.38 -16.23 1.51
C LEU A 156 14.89 -16.02 2.93
#